data_8161b0484a379735cb1d9c5dfc7cca7d
#
_entry.id   8161b0484a379735cb1d9c5dfc7cca7d
#
_cell.length_a   1.000
_cell.length_b   1.000
_cell.length_c   1.000
_cell.angle_alpha   90.00
_cell.angle_beta   90.00
_cell.angle_gamma   90.00
#
_symmetry.space_group_name_H-M   'P 1'
#
loop_
_entity.id
_entity.type
_entity.pdbx_description
1 polymer ?
#
loop_
_entity_poly.entity_id
_entity_poly.type
_entity_poly.pdbx_seq_one_letter_code
_entity_poly.pdbx_strand_id
1 'polypeptide(L)'
;MKYQLQLLIFILLCLAGRLDASPLYDYGLYLKSHAVPAPERSTLYLDDNQPFSVKNDLTISFQIYIRANEADYGSILHLKTDKGQIIRFSFVAGEQNHAPALMLNDEIIIIDKPIELEKWINVSLNLRQKDNVIEIEYDKKKMSSTFPLQETNSVTITFGQMLGYQAEVAPVNLRDINIIQDGKLTREWKLWKHNDNLCYDEKEGAVARAVQPLWLIDNHIEWKTINKINTSSRVGIAFDARCALFYVVSPESVKVLDEDGRLKQETAVRGGYPAVEYPNHLLYDTLSNALVSYSLTENIISRFSFADGKWSNEVRNTKEPNN
;
A
#
# COMPACT_ATOMS: atom_id res chain seq x y z
N MET A 1 -51.06 1.73 -6.72
CA MET A 1 -50.26 1.22 -5.60
C MET A 1 -49.15 0.27 -6.00
N LYS A 2 -49.36 -0.78 -6.80
CA LYS A 2 -48.32 -1.77 -7.14
C LYS A 2 -47.09 -1.17 -7.85
N TYR A 3 -47.31 -0.28 -8.81
CA TYR A 3 -46.23 0.38 -9.58
C TYR A 3 -45.44 1.42 -8.74
N GLN A 4 -46.09 2.08 -7.81
CA GLN A 4 -45.39 3.01 -6.88
C GLN A 4 -44.44 2.29 -5.92
N LEU A 5 -44.87 1.09 -5.46
CA LEU A 5 -44.01 0.25 -4.59
C LEU A 5 -42.80 -0.31 -5.36
N GLN A 6 -43.00 -0.73 -6.63
CA GLN A 6 -41.90 -1.21 -7.48
C GLN A 6 -40.88 -0.09 -7.79
N LEU A 7 -41.37 1.13 -8.05
CA LEU A 7 -40.50 2.28 -8.30
C LEU A 7 -39.70 2.66 -7.04
N LEU A 8 -40.35 2.60 -5.85
CA LEU A 8 -39.68 2.89 -4.57
C LEU A 8 -38.59 1.85 -4.27
N ILE A 9 -38.85 0.57 -4.51
CA ILE A 9 -37.87 -0.51 -4.35
C ILE A 9 -36.69 -0.34 -5.33
N PHE A 10 -36.97 0.04 -6.58
CA PHE A 10 -35.91 0.28 -7.57
C PHE A 10 -35.03 1.49 -7.19
N ILE A 11 -35.63 2.58 -6.70
CA ILE A 11 -34.89 3.76 -6.19
C ILE A 11 -34.04 3.38 -4.95
N LEU A 12 -34.59 2.58 -4.04
CA LEU A 12 -33.87 2.08 -2.87
C LEU A 12 -32.69 1.16 -3.27
N LEU A 13 -32.86 0.31 -4.27
CA LEU A 13 -31.78 -0.54 -4.82
C LEU A 13 -30.71 0.30 -5.53
N CYS A 14 -31.10 1.35 -6.26
CA CYS A 14 -30.14 2.26 -6.90
C CYS A 14 -29.38 3.12 -5.87
N LEU A 15 -29.99 3.46 -4.74
CA LEU A 15 -29.35 4.17 -3.62
C LEU A 15 -28.45 3.24 -2.81
N ALA A 16 -28.82 1.97 -2.62
CA ALA A 16 -28.00 0.96 -1.95
C ALA A 16 -26.76 0.55 -2.76
N GLY A 17 -26.79 0.70 -4.10
CA GLY A 17 -25.67 0.37 -4.99
C GLY A 17 -24.49 1.34 -4.95
N ARG A 18 -24.50 2.36 -4.09
CA ARG A 18 -23.39 3.30 -3.86
C ARG A 18 -22.84 3.26 -2.41
N LEU A 19 -23.04 2.18 -1.72
CA LEU A 19 -22.21 1.89 -0.56
C LEU A 19 -20.85 1.44 -1.12
N ASP A 20 -19.94 2.41 -1.28
CA ASP A 20 -18.52 2.11 -1.37
C ASP A 20 -18.20 1.29 -0.11
N ALA A 21 -18.17 -0.03 -0.28
CA ALA A 21 -17.75 -0.91 0.80
C ALA A 21 -16.30 -0.55 1.09
N SER A 22 -16.07 0.24 2.13
CA SER A 22 -14.72 0.43 2.66
C SER A 22 -14.11 -0.95 2.84
N PRO A 23 -12.87 -1.16 2.43
CA PRO A 23 -12.22 -2.44 2.65
C PRO A 23 -12.29 -2.77 4.14
N LEU A 24 -12.55 -4.03 4.45
CA LEU A 24 -12.64 -4.55 5.83
C LEU A 24 -11.28 -4.54 6.55
N TYR A 25 -10.24 -4.02 5.90
CA TYR A 25 -8.87 -4.00 6.39
C TYR A 25 -8.28 -2.59 6.30
N ASP A 26 -7.27 -2.33 7.10
CA ASP A 26 -6.45 -1.12 6.98
C ASP A 26 -5.69 -1.12 5.66
N TYR A 27 -5.63 0.04 5.04
CA TYR A 27 -4.99 0.27 3.76
C TYR A 27 -4.27 1.61 3.74
N GLY A 28 -3.42 1.79 2.75
CA GLY A 28 -2.69 3.03 2.56
C GLY A 28 -1.20 2.81 2.30
N LEU A 29 -0.44 3.86 2.44
CA LEU A 29 1.01 3.89 2.29
C LEU A 29 1.66 4.30 3.62
N TYR A 30 2.60 3.50 4.13
CA TYR A 30 3.46 3.94 5.22
C TYR A 30 4.63 4.77 4.67
N LEU A 31 4.77 5.99 5.16
CA LEU A 31 5.91 6.84 4.86
C LEU A 31 7.08 6.44 5.76
N LYS A 32 8.07 5.76 5.17
CA LYS A 32 9.31 5.41 5.88
C LYS A 32 10.06 6.67 6.27
N SER A 33 10.36 6.80 7.55
CA SER A 33 10.87 8.01 8.17
C SER A 33 12.40 8.12 8.07
N HIS A 34 12.90 9.12 8.76
CA HIS A 34 14.33 9.33 9.00
C HIS A 34 15.02 8.19 9.77
N ALA A 35 14.29 7.19 10.27
CA ALA A 35 14.89 5.98 10.84
C ALA A 35 15.63 5.14 9.78
N VAL A 36 15.37 5.37 8.51
CA VAL A 36 16.14 4.77 7.40
C VAL A 36 16.95 5.82 6.64
N PRO A 37 18.02 5.41 5.93
CA PRO A 37 18.81 6.32 5.09
C PRO A 37 17.92 7.06 4.06
N ALA A 38 18.26 8.30 3.73
CA ALA A 38 17.46 9.15 2.85
C ALA A 38 17.06 8.48 1.51
N PRO A 39 17.90 7.68 0.82
CA PRO A 39 17.51 6.99 -0.41
C PRO A 39 16.44 5.90 -0.23
N GLU A 40 16.22 5.44 1.00
CA GLU A 40 15.26 4.38 1.33
C GLU A 40 13.93 4.93 1.87
N ARG A 41 13.85 6.24 2.10
CA ARG A 41 12.63 6.92 2.58
C ARG A 41 11.55 6.91 1.52
N SER A 42 10.30 6.86 1.96
CA SER A 42 9.17 6.84 1.04
C SER A 42 8.85 8.23 0.51
N THR A 43 8.45 8.27 -0.76
CA THR A 43 7.91 9.46 -1.43
C THR A 43 6.66 9.06 -2.20
N LEU A 44 5.64 9.91 -2.20
CA LEU A 44 4.48 9.77 -3.06
C LEU A 44 4.28 11.06 -3.86
N TYR A 45 4.46 10.99 -5.17
CA TYR A 45 4.17 12.08 -6.11
C TYR A 45 2.74 11.93 -6.61
N LEU A 46 1.91 12.95 -6.41
CA LEU A 46 0.57 12.97 -6.99
C LEU A 46 0.61 13.40 -8.45
N ASP A 47 -0.30 12.83 -9.25
CA ASP A 47 -0.46 13.08 -10.69
C ASP A 47 0.87 12.97 -11.47
N ASP A 48 1.69 11.98 -11.10
CA ASP A 48 3.04 11.76 -11.64
C ASP A 48 3.93 13.04 -11.58
N ASN A 49 3.78 13.81 -10.50
CA ASN A 49 4.43 15.09 -10.24
C ASN A 49 4.00 16.25 -11.18
N GLN A 50 2.84 16.12 -11.84
CA GLN A 50 2.27 17.23 -12.59
C GLN A 50 1.72 18.31 -11.65
N PRO A 51 1.80 19.58 -12.03
CA PRO A 51 1.34 20.68 -11.17
C PRO A 51 -0.19 20.82 -11.19
N PHE A 52 -0.77 21.06 -10.01
CA PHE A 52 -2.16 21.42 -9.83
C PHE A 52 -2.35 22.94 -9.90
N SER A 53 -3.38 23.40 -10.59
CA SER A 53 -3.70 24.84 -10.65
C SER A 53 -4.23 25.34 -9.31
N VAL A 54 -3.79 26.52 -8.89
CA VAL A 54 -4.25 27.22 -7.68
C VAL A 54 -4.94 28.56 -8.00
N LYS A 55 -5.40 28.75 -9.24
CA LYS A 55 -5.98 30.05 -9.71
C LYS A 55 -7.17 30.56 -8.89
N ASN A 56 -7.90 29.67 -8.24
CA ASN A 56 -8.96 30.00 -7.30
C ASN A 56 -8.65 29.31 -5.97
N ASP A 57 -9.42 28.27 -5.66
CA ASP A 57 -9.27 27.51 -4.43
C ASP A 57 -8.73 26.10 -4.74
N LEU A 58 -7.71 25.69 -4.04
CA LEU A 58 -7.20 24.31 -4.06
C LEU A 58 -7.22 23.76 -2.66
N THR A 59 -8.00 22.69 -2.44
CA THR A 59 -8.00 21.96 -1.18
C THR A 59 -7.38 20.57 -1.39
N ILE A 60 -6.47 20.22 -0.49
CA ILE A 60 -5.86 18.89 -0.40
C ILE A 60 -6.30 18.31 0.93
N SER A 61 -7.06 17.22 0.91
CA SER A 61 -7.45 16.51 2.12
C SER A 61 -6.95 15.09 2.11
N PHE A 62 -6.59 14.55 3.27
CA PHE A 62 -6.05 13.21 3.44
C PHE A 62 -6.20 12.74 4.87
N GLN A 63 -5.98 11.44 5.09
CA GLN A 63 -5.92 10.86 6.43
C GLN A 63 -4.51 10.39 6.75
N ILE A 64 -4.10 10.59 8.00
CA ILE A 64 -2.85 10.08 8.56
C ILE A 64 -3.10 9.27 9.81
N TYR A 65 -2.25 8.27 10.05
CA TYR A 65 -2.24 7.49 11.28
C TYR A 65 -0.81 7.43 11.80
N ILE A 66 -0.61 7.84 13.03
CA ILE A 66 0.69 7.91 13.68
C ILE A 66 0.83 6.70 14.59
N ARG A 67 1.88 5.91 14.37
CA ARG A 67 2.13 4.68 15.13
C ARG A 67 2.73 5.01 16.48
N ALA A 68 2.33 4.26 17.52
CA ALA A 68 3.05 4.26 18.79
C ALA A 68 4.48 3.72 18.61
N ASN A 69 5.37 4.18 19.49
CA ASN A 69 6.79 3.75 19.55
C ASN A 69 7.65 4.12 18.33
N GLU A 70 7.20 5.02 17.49
CA GLU A 70 7.99 5.61 16.42
C GLU A 70 8.23 7.11 16.70
N ALA A 71 9.23 7.69 16.03
CA ALA A 71 9.49 9.12 16.17
C ALA A 71 8.35 9.92 15.53
N ASP A 72 7.76 10.83 16.29
CA ASP A 72 6.57 11.61 15.90
C ASP A 72 6.92 13.01 15.37
N TYR A 73 8.02 13.14 14.62
CA TYR A 73 8.45 14.41 14.01
C TYR A 73 8.86 14.24 12.54
N GLY A 74 8.84 15.34 11.80
CA GLY A 74 9.25 15.41 10.41
C GLY A 74 8.15 15.86 9.48
N SER A 75 8.48 15.99 8.22
CA SER A 75 7.57 16.46 7.17
C SER A 75 6.69 15.33 6.65
N ILE A 76 5.42 15.65 6.36
CA ILE A 76 4.43 14.73 5.82
C ILE A 76 4.07 15.12 4.39
N LEU A 77 3.78 16.41 4.17
CA LEU A 77 3.34 16.97 2.89
C LEU A 77 4.22 18.15 2.51
N HIS A 78 4.60 18.20 1.24
CA HIS A 78 5.28 19.32 0.61
C HIS A 78 4.48 19.80 -0.59
N LEU A 79 4.27 21.12 -0.67
CA LEU A 79 3.77 21.79 -1.85
C LEU A 79 4.90 22.67 -2.38
N LYS A 80 5.32 22.44 -3.61
CA LYS A 80 6.28 23.30 -4.28
C LYS A 80 5.56 24.17 -5.31
N THR A 81 5.60 25.46 -5.13
CA THR A 81 5.00 26.42 -6.06
C THR A 81 5.81 26.54 -7.35
N ASP A 82 5.18 27.04 -8.42
CA ASP A 82 5.86 27.39 -9.68
C ASP A 82 6.89 28.53 -9.51
N LYS A 83 6.88 29.23 -8.38
CA LYS A 83 7.88 30.23 -7.96
C LYS A 83 9.01 29.65 -7.11
N GLY A 84 8.99 28.36 -6.86
CA GLY A 84 10.02 27.66 -6.06
C GLY A 84 9.84 27.75 -4.54
N GLN A 85 8.78 28.39 -4.05
CA GLN A 85 8.46 28.43 -2.63
C GLN A 85 7.98 27.05 -2.18
N ILE A 86 8.24 26.70 -0.91
CA ILE A 86 7.86 25.41 -0.32
C ILE A 86 6.94 25.65 0.86
N ILE A 87 5.75 25.05 0.79
CA ILE A 87 4.78 24.98 1.88
C ILE A 87 4.83 23.56 2.40
N ARG A 88 4.90 23.38 3.73
CA ARG A 88 5.03 22.07 4.34
C ARG A 88 4.03 21.88 5.48
N PHE A 89 3.43 20.71 5.53
CA PHE A 89 2.78 20.21 6.75
C PHE A 89 3.73 19.22 7.41
N SER A 90 4.05 19.45 8.68
CA SER A 90 5.08 18.72 9.43
C SER A 90 4.67 18.56 10.89
N PHE A 91 5.29 17.61 11.56
CA PHE A 91 5.33 17.59 13.02
C PHE A 91 6.65 18.20 13.48
N VAL A 92 6.59 19.17 14.36
CA VAL A 92 7.74 19.95 14.83
C VAL A 92 7.81 19.92 16.35
N ALA A 93 8.97 20.27 16.93
CA ALA A 93 9.10 20.42 18.35
C ALA A 93 8.17 21.54 18.85
N GLY A 94 7.27 21.20 19.76
CA GLY A 94 6.44 22.12 20.51
C GLY A 94 7.02 22.41 21.89
N GLU A 95 6.28 23.08 22.75
CA GLU A 95 6.75 23.45 24.11
C GLU A 95 7.01 22.22 25.02
N GLN A 96 6.18 21.18 24.91
CA GLN A 96 6.28 19.98 25.76
C GLN A 96 6.48 18.70 24.93
N ASN A 97 5.86 18.63 23.75
CA ASN A 97 5.86 17.49 22.85
C ASN A 97 5.91 18.00 21.41
N HIS A 98 6.03 17.10 20.44
CA HIS A 98 5.85 17.48 19.04
C HIS A 98 4.40 17.91 18.77
N ALA A 99 4.24 18.84 17.83
CA ALA A 99 2.96 19.39 17.44
C ALA A 99 2.83 19.47 15.92
N PRO A 100 1.61 19.33 15.37
CA PRO A 100 1.39 19.56 13.95
C PRO A 100 1.61 21.06 13.64
N ALA A 101 2.25 21.32 12.51
CA ALA A 101 2.59 22.68 12.09
C ALA A 101 2.51 22.85 10.58
N LEU A 102 2.12 24.05 10.17
CA LEU A 102 2.27 24.54 8.81
C LEU A 102 3.55 25.38 8.73
N MET A 103 4.41 25.08 7.78
CA MET A 103 5.66 25.79 7.57
C MET A 103 5.59 26.50 6.20
N LEU A 104 5.77 27.81 6.22
CA LEU A 104 5.68 28.70 5.07
C LEU A 104 7.03 29.39 4.90
N ASN A 105 7.90 28.85 4.04
CA ASN A 105 9.32 29.24 3.98
C ASN A 105 9.97 29.13 5.39
N ASP A 106 10.30 30.27 5.99
CA ASP A 106 10.95 30.36 7.33
C ASP A 106 9.94 30.54 8.48
N GLU A 107 8.64 30.75 8.18
CA GLU A 107 7.61 30.90 9.19
C GLU A 107 7.06 29.55 9.60
N ILE A 108 6.87 29.33 10.91
CA ILE A 108 6.31 28.10 11.47
C ILE A 108 5.05 28.48 12.26
N ILE A 109 3.92 27.91 11.85
CA ILE A 109 2.62 28.09 12.50
C ILE A 109 2.26 26.77 13.17
N ILE A 110 2.44 26.74 14.49
CA ILE A 110 2.12 25.57 15.31
C ILE A 110 0.60 25.49 15.50
N ILE A 111 0.03 24.32 15.26
CA ILE A 111 -1.36 24.04 15.54
C ILE A 111 -1.45 23.57 17.01
N ASP A 112 -2.12 24.36 17.82
CA ASP A 112 -2.33 24.05 19.23
C ASP A 112 -3.29 22.85 19.39
N LYS A 113 -2.74 21.68 19.09
CA LYS A 113 -3.40 20.39 19.25
C LYS A 113 -2.35 19.29 19.43
N PRO A 114 -2.49 18.39 20.42
CA PRO A 114 -1.58 17.30 20.60
C PRO A 114 -1.65 16.31 19.42
N ILE A 115 -0.54 15.64 19.14
CA ILE A 115 -0.49 14.52 18.22
C ILE A 115 -1.18 13.32 18.89
N GLU A 116 -2.24 12.83 18.28
CA GLU A 116 -2.93 11.62 18.73
C GLU A 116 -2.35 10.38 18.03
N LEU A 117 -1.85 9.42 18.81
CA LEU A 117 -1.29 8.18 18.30
C LEU A 117 -2.38 7.14 18.05
N GLU A 118 -2.10 6.18 17.18
CA GLU A 118 -2.94 5.00 16.91
C GLU A 118 -4.38 5.31 16.50
N LYS A 119 -4.56 6.43 15.82
CA LYS A 119 -5.85 6.90 15.32
C LYS A 119 -5.72 7.54 13.95
N TRP A 120 -6.66 7.28 13.06
CA TRP A 120 -6.78 7.99 11.79
C TRP A 120 -7.27 9.42 12.01
N ILE A 121 -6.50 10.38 11.55
CA ILE A 121 -6.71 11.82 11.70
C ILE A 121 -6.94 12.43 10.33
N ASN A 122 -8.00 13.22 10.20
CA ASN A 122 -8.24 14.00 9.00
C ASN A 122 -7.37 15.26 8.98
N VAL A 123 -6.73 15.51 7.87
CA VAL A 123 -5.97 16.73 7.59
C VAL A 123 -6.51 17.35 6.30
N SER A 124 -6.69 18.65 6.29
CA SER A 124 -7.08 19.40 5.09
C SER A 124 -6.28 20.69 5.00
N LEU A 125 -5.68 20.93 3.85
CA LEU A 125 -4.96 22.16 3.53
C LEU A 125 -5.68 22.87 2.39
N ASN A 126 -6.11 24.10 2.61
CA ASN A 126 -6.81 24.92 1.62
C ASN A 126 -5.98 26.16 1.25
N LEU A 127 -5.65 26.29 -0.03
CA LEU A 127 -4.96 27.45 -0.61
C LEU A 127 -6.00 28.33 -1.30
N ARG A 128 -6.24 29.52 -0.77
CA ARG A 128 -7.14 30.54 -1.33
C ARG A 128 -6.32 31.66 -1.95
N GLN A 129 -6.05 31.56 -3.24
CA GLN A 129 -5.16 32.50 -3.96
C GLN A 129 -5.69 33.93 -3.90
N LYS A 130 -7.00 34.14 -4.10
CA LYS A 130 -7.62 35.48 -4.11
C LYS A 130 -7.46 36.22 -2.79
N ASP A 131 -7.47 35.48 -1.67
CA ASP A 131 -7.39 36.06 -0.33
C ASP A 131 -5.94 36.09 0.19
N ASN A 132 -4.99 35.45 -0.51
CA ASN A 132 -3.64 35.18 0.01
C ASN A 132 -3.64 34.43 1.34
N VAL A 133 -4.52 33.48 1.48
CA VAL A 133 -4.71 32.72 2.74
C VAL A 133 -4.44 31.26 2.49
N ILE A 134 -3.66 30.69 3.39
CA ILE A 134 -3.55 29.23 3.57
C ILE A 134 -4.26 28.87 4.85
N GLU A 135 -5.19 27.95 4.76
CA GLU A 135 -5.91 27.38 5.91
C GLU A 135 -5.55 25.91 6.05
N ILE A 136 -5.21 25.50 7.27
CA ILE A 136 -5.02 24.10 7.62
C ILE A 136 -6.05 23.68 8.67
N GLU A 137 -6.65 22.53 8.47
CA GLU A 137 -7.48 21.84 9.46
C GLU A 137 -6.79 20.51 9.82
N TYR A 138 -6.49 20.35 11.10
CA TYR A 138 -5.97 19.12 11.68
C TYR A 138 -6.93 18.64 12.77
N ASP A 139 -7.54 17.49 12.59
CA ASP A 139 -8.54 16.90 13.49
C ASP A 139 -9.55 17.93 14.02
N LYS A 140 -10.23 18.62 13.10
CA LYS A 140 -11.25 19.68 13.35
C LYS A 140 -10.69 21.00 13.91
N LYS A 141 -9.42 21.12 14.27
CA LYS A 141 -8.80 22.39 14.66
C LYS A 141 -8.33 23.11 13.40
N LYS A 142 -8.83 24.32 13.20
CA LYS A 142 -8.49 25.16 12.06
C LYS A 142 -7.50 26.25 12.45
N MET A 143 -6.55 26.48 11.56
CA MET A 143 -5.60 27.59 11.62
C MET A 143 -5.48 28.20 10.23
N SER A 144 -5.28 29.51 10.16
CA SER A 144 -5.06 30.20 8.90
C SER A 144 -3.91 31.19 9.00
N SER A 145 -3.21 31.37 7.91
CA SER A 145 -2.15 32.38 7.77
C SER A 145 -2.22 33.05 6.41
N THR A 146 -1.69 34.27 6.35
CA THR A 146 -1.47 34.95 5.08
C THR A 146 -0.19 34.42 4.42
N PHE A 147 -0.27 34.18 3.13
CA PHE A 147 0.89 33.76 2.33
C PHE A 147 0.76 34.34 0.91
N PRO A 148 1.81 34.88 0.31
CA PRO A 148 1.73 35.55 -0.98
C PRO A 148 1.48 34.56 -2.12
N LEU A 149 0.25 34.09 -2.25
CA LEU A 149 -0.21 33.18 -3.31
C LEU A 149 -0.51 33.88 -4.64
N GLN A 150 -0.59 35.21 -4.67
CA GLN A 150 -1.04 35.99 -5.85
C GLN A 150 -0.22 35.69 -7.10
N GLU A 151 1.06 35.43 -6.95
CA GLU A 151 1.96 35.10 -8.06
C GLU A 151 2.05 33.60 -8.36
N THR A 152 1.42 32.75 -7.55
CA THR A 152 1.47 31.29 -7.69
C THR A 152 0.33 30.83 -8.59
N ASN A 153 0.66 30.21 -9.72
CA ASN A 153 -0.34 29.64 -10.63
C ASN A 153 -0.57 28.14 -10.40
N SER A 154 0.44 27.47 -9.91
CA SER A 154 0.37 26.02 -9.71
C SER A 154 1.30 25.53 -8.59
N VAL A 155 0.99 24.34 -8.07
CA VAL A 155 1.79 23.63 -7.06
C VAL A 155 1.94 22.17 -7.45
N THR A 156 3.11 21.60 -7.24
CA THR A 156 3.29 20.14 -7.20
C THR A 156 3.12 19.65 -5.77
N ILE A 157 2.55 18.45 -5.62
CA ILE A 157 2.17 17.87 -4.34
C ILE A 157 2.97 16.59 -4.11
N THR A 158 3.72 16.54 -3.01
CA THR A 158 4.56 15.39 -2.65
C THR A 158 4.35 15.04 -1.18
N PHE A 159 4.12 13.76 -0.88
CA PHE A 159 4.13 13.25 0.49
C PHE A 159 5.45 12.53 0.79
N GLY A 160 5.92 12.65 2.03
CA GLY A 160 7.16 12.04 2.48
C GLY A 160 8.42 12.79 2.03
N GLN A 161 9.45 12.08 1.57
CA GLN A 161 10.72 12.68 1.17
C GLN A 161 10.59 13.46 -0.14
N MET A 162 10.88 14.75 -0.14
CA MET A 162 10.95 15.53 -1.37
C MET A 162 12.36 15.49 -1.96
N LEU A 163 12.46 15.15 -3.24
CA LEU A 163 13.75 15.08 -3.93
C LEU A 163 14.46 16.46 -3.94
N GLY A 164 15.75 16.46 -3.60
CA GLY A 164 16.58 17.68 -3.53
C GLY A 164 16.31 18.54 -2.30
N TYR A 165 15.48 18.09 -1.37
CA TYR A 165 15.22 18.75 -0.10
C TYR A 165 15.53 17.82 1.07
N GLN A 166 16.48 18.24 1.92
CA GLN A 166 16.85 17.48 3.11
C GLN A 166 15.92 17.84 4.27
N ALA A 167 14.85 17.10 4.43
CA ALA A 167 13.97 17.20 5.58
C ALA A 167 13.80 15.82 6.22
N GLU A 168 13.61 15.81 7.53
CA GLU A 168 13.14 14.62 8.22
C GLU A 168 11.71 14.28 7.76
N VAL A 169 11.41 13.00 7.63
CA VAL A 169 10.10 12.49 7.25
C VAL A 169 9.42 11.90 8.48
N ALA A 170 8.19 12.30 8.74
CA ALA A 170 7.40 11.72 9.82
C ALA A 170 6.93 10.31 9.46
N PRO A 171 7.06 9.33 10.38
CA PRO A 171 6.60 7.96 10.16
C PRO A 171 5.08 7.86 10.32
N VAL A 172 4.35 8.10 9.25
CA VAL A 172 2.88 8.05 9.26
C VAL A 172 2.35 7.09 8.20
N ASN A 173 1.22 6.46 8.49
CA ASN A 173 0.41 5.84 7.45
C ASN A 173 -0.44 6.93 6.79
N LEU A 174 -0.59 6.88 5.48
CA LEU A 174 -1.29 7.86 4.64
C LEU A 174 -2.37 7.15 3.82
N ARG A 175 -3.57 7.74 3.72
CA ARG A 175 -4.65 7.27 2.84
C ARG A 175 -5.65 8.36 2.47
N ASP A 176 -6.61 8.04 1.61
CA ASP A 176 -7.78 8.86 1.25
C ASP A 176 -7.42 10.29 0.84
N ILE A 177 -6.50 10.41 -0.13
CA ILE A 177 -6.06 11.71 -0.63
C ILE A 177 -7.06 12.24 -1.64
N ASN A 178 -7.59 13.43 -1.38
CA ASN A 178 -8.52 14.11 -2.27
C ASN A 178 -7.98 15.49 -2.69
N ILE A 179 -8.16 15.82 -3.97
CA ILE A 179 -7.91 17.14 -4.50
C ILE A 179 -9.24 17.76 -4.92
N ILE A 180 -9.55 18.90 -4.33
CA ILE A 180 -10.76 19.67 -4.61
C ILE A 180 -10.31 21.01 -5.21
N GLN A 181 -10.76 21.31 -6.42
CA GLN A 181 -10.52 22.57 -7.11
C GLN A 181 -11.84 23.29 -7.32
N ASP A 182 -11.93 24.53 -6.89
CA ASP A 182 -13.15 25.34 -7.00
C ASP A 182 -14.40 24.64 -6.42
N GLY A 183 -14.24 23.96 -5.28
CA GLY A 183 -15.29 23.20 -4.62
C GLY A 183 -15.68 21.88 -5.29
N LYS A 184 -15.01 21.49 -6.38
CA LYS A 184 -15.25 20.23 -7.09
C LYS A 184 -14.12 19.23 -6.81
N LEU A 185 -14.48 18.02 -6.38
CA LEU A 185 -13.55 16.91 -6.25
C LEU A 185 -13.03 16.49 -7.65
N THR A 186 -11.75 16.76 -7.92
CA THR A 186 -11.10 16.48 -9.21
C THR A 186 -10.23 15.24 -9.21
N ARG A 187 -9.68 14.86 -8.05
CA ARG A 187 -8.86 13.66 -7.89
C ARG A 187 -9.15 12.98 -6.56
N GLU A 188 -9.04 11.65 -6.54
CA GLU A 188 -9.27 10.84 -5.35
C GLU A 188 -8.38 9.60 -5.37
N TRP A 189 -7.29 9.59 -4.59
CA TRP A 189 -6.44 8.41 -4.39
C TRP A 189 -6.73 7.78 -3.04
N LYS A 190 -7.41 6.64 -3.04
CA LYS A 190 -7.69 5.86 -1.82
C LYS A 190 -6.43 5.22 -1.24
N LEU A 191 -5.47 4.84 -2.07
CA LEU A 191 -4.26 4.09 -1.76
C LEU A 191 -4.50 2.64 -1.31
N TRP A 192 -5.64 2.06 -1.63
CA TRP A 192 -5.98 0.66 -1.33
C TRP A 192 -5.68 -0.28 -2.50
N LYS A 193 -5.73 0.22 -3.73
CA LYS A 193 -5.41 -0.51 -4.95
C LYS A 193 -4.15 0.10 -5.55
N HIS A 194 -3.12 -0.69 -5.59
CA HIS A 194 -1.83 -0.29 -6.16
C HIS A 194 -1.26 -1.44 -6.99
N ASN A 195 -0.41 -1.09 -7.95
CA ASN A 195 0.39 -2.03 -8.73
C ASN A 195 1.85 -1.61 -8.56
N ASP A 196 2.63 -2.40 -7.85
CA ASP A 196 4.00 -2.09 -7.43
C ASP A 196 4.10 -0.70 -6.77
N ASN A 197 4.54 0.30 -7.51
CA ASN A 197 4.73 1.67 -7.05
C ASN A 197 3.70 2.67 -7.62
N LEU A 198 2.65 2.21 -8.25
CA LEU A 198 1.61 3.05 -8.86
C LEU A 198 0.26 2.87 -8.16
N CYS A 199 -0.41 3.98 -7.90
CA CYS A 199 -1.79 4.02 -7.46
C CYS A 199 -2.58 4.95 -8.38
N TYR A 200 -3.79 4.54 -8.75
CA TYR A 200 -4.61 5.27 -9.71
C TYR A 200 -5.73 6.02 -9.01
N ASP A 201 -5.98 7.23 -9.47
CA ASP A 201 -7.11 8.04 -9.06
C ASP A 201 -8.45 7.40 -9.47
N GLU A 202 -9.41 7.43 -8.56
CA GLU A 202 -10.75 6.83 -8.76
C GLU A 202 -11.64 7.68 -9.70
N LYS A 203 -11.23 8.89 -10.10
CA LYS A 203 -12.03 9.80 -10.94
C LYS A 203 -11.64 9.74 -12.42
N GLU A 204 -10.39 9.95 -12.73
CA GLU A 204 -9.89 10.10 -14.10
C GLU A 204 -8.71 9.16 -14.40
N GLY A 205 -8.29 8.34 -13.44
CA GLY A 205 -7.19 7.41 -13.60
C GLY A 205 -5.80 8.04 -13.58
N ALA A 206 -5.68 9.26 -13.06
CA ALA A 206 -4.39 9.91 -12.88
C ALA A 206 -3.50 9.11 -11.92
N VAL A 207 -2.19 9.13 -12.16
CA VAL A 207 -1.23 8.28 -11.45
C VAL A 207 -0.65 8.98 -10.25
N ALA A 208 -0.72 8.36 -9.07
CA ALA A 208 0.17 8.66 -7.97
C ALA A 208 1.32 7.66 -7.97
N ARG A 209 2.58 8.16 -8.02
CA ARG A 209 3.78 7.34 -8.07
C ARG A 209 4.49 7.35 -6.73
N ALA A 210 4.63 6.17 -6.14
CA ALA A 210 5.42 5.97 -4.93
C ALA A 210 6.86 5.58 -5.25
N VAL A 211 7.81 6.09 -4.47
CA VAL A 211 9.21 5.68 -4.48
C VAL A 211 9.49 5.00 -3.16
N GLN A 212 10.11 3.83 -3.18
CA GLN A 212 10.34 3.00 -1.98
C GLN A 212 9.06 2.78 -1.14
N PRO A 213 7.93 2.39 -1.76
CA PRO A 213 6.68 2.23 -1.03
C PRO A 213 6.76 1.12 0.02
N LEU A 214 6.02 1.31 1.10
CA LEU A 214 5.61 0.26 2.02
C LEU A 214 4.09 0.33 2.15
N TRP A 215 3.40 -0.41 1.30
CA TRP A 215 1.94 -0.46 1.33
C TRP A 215 1.46 -1.15 2.59
N LEU A 216 0.43 -0.58 3.20
CA LEU A 216 -0.22 -1.20 4.34
C LEU A 216 -0.94 -2.47 3.87
N ILE A 217 -0.59 -3.56 4.52
CA ILE A 217 -1.30 -4.82 4.43
C ILE A 217 -2.15 -4.90 5.69
N ASP A 218 -3.35 -5.42 5.55
CA ASP A 218 -4.24 -5.65 6.67
C ASP A 218 -3.53 -6.40 7.82
N ASN A 219 -3.24 -5.67 8.88
CA ASN A 219 -2.70 -6.25 10.11
C ASN A 219 -3.77 -7.07 10.88
N HIS A 220 -5.05 -6.99 10.44
CA HIS A 220 -6.15 -7.77 11.03
C HIS A 220 -6.28 -9.16 10.44
N ILE A 221 -5.46 -9.53 9.44
CA ILE A 221 -5.26 -10.95 9.16
C ILE A 221 -4.50 -11.54 10.35
N GLU A 222 -5.23 -11.93 11.37
CA GLU A 222 -4.70 -12.81 12.39
C GLU A 222 -4.32 -14.13 11.72
N TRP A 223 -3.02 -14.32 11.50
CA TRP A 223 -2.49 -15.60 11.06
C TRP A 223 -2.76 -16.62 12.14
N LYS A 224 -3.90 -17.29 12.03
CA LYS A 224 -4.21 -18.39 12.92
C LYS A 224 -3.41 -19.61 12.48
N THR A 225 -2.55 -20.11 13.36
CA THR A 225 -1.90 -21.41 13.12
C THR A 225 -2.98 -22.48 13.10
N ILE A 226 -3.34 -22.97 11.91
CA ILE A 226 -4.32 -24.05 11.75
C ILE A 226 -3.67 -25.39 12.08
N ASN A 227 -2.42 -25.59 11.61
CA ASN A 227 -1.68 -26.82 11.84
C ASN A 227 -0.17 -26.56 11.80
N LYS A 228 0.61 -27.42 12.44
CA LYS A 228 2.07 -27.46 12.37
C LYS A 228 2.50 -28.79 11.81
N ILE A 229 3.24 -28.76 10.71
CA ILE A 229 3.83 -29.95 10.11
C ILE A 229 5.31 -29.92 10.46
N ASN A 230 5.74 -30.93 11.23
CA ASN A 230 7.15 -31.11 11.51
C ASN A 230 7.81 -31.75 10.28
N THR A 231 8.81 -31.10 9.73
CA THR A 231 9.64 -31.63 8.66
C THR A 231 11.09 -31.70 9.12
N SER A 232 11.76 -32.77 8.81
CA SER A 232 13.19 -32.95 9.11
C SER A 232 14.10 -32.19 8.12
N SER A 233 13.54 -31.70 7.04
CA SER A 233 14.26 -31.06 5.92
C SER A 233 13.48 -29.86 5.39
N ARG A 234 14.11 -29.09 4.50
CA ARG A 234 13.47 -28.01 3.76
C ARG A 234 12.36 -28.56 2.87
N VAL A 235 11.25 -27.84 2.80
CA VAL A 235 10.05 -28.25 2.05
C VAL A 235 9.64 -27.16 1.07
N GLY A 236 9.13 -27.57 -0.10
CA GLY A 236 8.38 -26.72 -1.01
C GLY A 236 6.89 -26.83 -0.71
N ILE A 237 6.14 -25.73 -0.87
CA ILE A 237 4.68 -25.72 -0.68
C ILE A 237 4.05 -25.17 -1.95
N ALA A 238 3.03 -25.88 -2.47
CA ALA A 238 2.19 -25.43 -3.58
C ALA A 238 0.71 -25.55 -3.20
N PHE A 239 -0.13 -24.74 -3.86
CA PHE A 239 -1.57 -24.72 -3.62
C PHE A 239 -2.34 -24.97 -4.92
N ASP A 240 -3.25 -25.95 -4.92
CA ASP A 240 -4.24 -26.13 -5.99
C ASP A 240 -5.56 -25.45 -5.59
N ALA A 241 -5.82 -24.28 -6.16
CA ALA A 241 -7.02 -23.49 -5.88
C ALA A 241 -8.34 -24.17 -6.34
N ARG A 242 -8.29 -25.14 -7.27
CA ARG A 242 -9.49 -25.84 -7.76
C ARG A 242 -10.05 -26.82 -6.75
N CYS A 243 -9.13 -27.47 -6.02
CA CYS A 243 -9.48 -28.50 -5.04
C CYS A 243 -9.25 -28.05 -3.60
N ALA A 244 -8.76 -26.81 -3.38
CA ALA A 244 -8.36 -26.28 -2.07
C ALA A 244 -7.36 -27.18 -1.35
N LEU A 245 -6.35 -27.69 -2.08
CA LEU A 245 -5.36 -28.63 -1.55
C LEU A 245 -3.97 -27.97 -1.48
N PHE A 246 -3.28 -28.20 -0.37
CA PHE A 246 -1.87 -27.86 -0.23
C PHE A 246 -1.00 -29.09 -0.46
N TYR A 247 0.06 -28.93 -1.22
CA TYR A 247 1.09 -29.93 -1.44
C TYR A 247 2.36 -29.51 -0.72
N VAL A 248 2.81 -30.29 0.23
CA VAL A 248 4.06 -30.09 0.97
C VAL A 248 5.05 -31.13 0.49
N VAL A 249 6.06 -30.68 -0.27
CA VAL A 249 7.06 -31.57 -0.91
C VAL A 249 8.35 -31.52 -0.11
N SER A 250 8.77 -32.67 0.37
CA SER A 250 10.07 -32.93 1.00
C SER A 250 10.92 -33.84 0.11
N PRO A 251 12.22 -34.03 0.39
CA PRO A 251 13.04 -35.00 -0.33
C PRO A 251 12.51 -36.42 -0.33
N GLU A 252 11.72 -36.78 0.67
CA GLU A 252 11.30 -38.16 0.93
C GLU A 252 9.82 -38.39 0.58
N SER A 253 8.97 -37.37 0.68
CA SER A 253 7.53 -37.52 0.48
C SER A 253 6.83 -36.26 -0.01
N VAL A 254 5.66 -36.46 -0.60
CA VAL A 254 4.65 -35.41 -0.82
C VAL A 254 3.51 -35.64 0.13
N LYS A 255 3.20 -34.62 0.94
CA LYS A 255 2.02 -34.56 1.80
C LYS A 255 0.95 -33.70 1.14
N VAL A 256 -0.26 -34.20 1.07
CA VAL A 256 -1.43 -33.48 0.57
C VAL A 256 -2.32 -33.13 1.77
N LEU A 257 -2.59 -31.85 1.93
CA LEU A 257 -3.40 -31.33 3.02
C LEU A 257 -4.64 -30.65 2.46
N ASP A 258 -5.73 -30.64 3.23
CA ASP A 258 -6.91 -29.84 2.90
C ASP A 258 -6.74 -28.37 3.34
N GLU A 259 -7.78 -27.56 3.11
CA GLU A 259 -7.82 -26.14 3.48
C GLU A 259 -7.65 -25.88 4.98
N ASP A 260 -8.04 -26.86 5.82
CA ASP A 260 -7.84 -26.81 7.27
C ASP A 260 -6.44 -27.31 7.70
N GLY A 261 -5.57 -27.65 6.74
CA GLY A 261 -4.24 -28.19 7.01
C GLY A 261 -4.23 -29.63 7.53
N ARG A 262 -5.33 -30.38 7.37
CA ARG A 262 -5.39 -31.79 7.75
C ARG A 262 -4.76 -32.65 6.67
N LEU A 263 -3.95 -33.62 7.11
CA LEU A 263 -3.31 -34.57 6.21
C LEU A 263 -4.36 -35.48 5.53
N LYS A 264 -4.45 -35.39 4.21
CA LYS A 264 -5.27 -36.24 3.35
C LYS A 264 -4.49 -37.46 2.85
N GLN A 265 -3.25 -37.22 2.47
CA GLN A 265 -2.40 -38.25 1.88
C GLN A 265 -0.92 -37.92 2.12
N GLU A 266 -0.14 -38.96 2.37
CA GLU A 266 1.33 -38.89 2.34
C GLU A 266 1.85 -40.03 1.47
N THR A 267 2.72 -39.67 0.52
CA THR A 267 3.24 -40.65 -0.44
C THR A 267 4.73 -40.42 -0.65
N ALA A 268 5.52 -41.46 -0.61
CA ALA A 268 6.97 -41.39 -0.87
C ALA A 268 7.26 -40.98 -2.30
N VAL A 269 8.30 -40.17 -2.51
CA VAL A 269 8.78 -39.76 -3.82
C VAL A 269 9.79 -40.79 -4.33
N ARG A 270 9.54 -41.34 -5.53
CA ARG A 270 10.51 -42.18 -6.24
C ARG A 270 11.60 -41.31 -6.87
N GLY A 271 12.85 -41.69 -6.70
CA GLY A 271 14.00 -40.96 -7.29
C GLY A 271 14.54 -39.84 -6.40
N GLY A 272 13.90 -39.59 -5.25
CA GLY A 272 14.26 -38.50 -4.33
C GLY A 272 13.97 -37.11 -4.91
N TYR A 273 13.97 -36.11 -4.04
CA TYR A 273 14.02 -34.71 -4.46
C TYR A 273 15.48 -34.37 -4.72
N PRO A 274 15.88 -33.79 -5.87
CA PRO A 274 17.25 -33.31 -6.01
C PRO A 274 17.57 -32.44 -4.80
N ALA A 275 18.73 -32.63 -4.21
CA ALA A 275 19.18 -31.87 -3.03
C ALA A 275 19.45 -30.40 -3.43
N VAL A 276 18.41 -29.71 -3.79
CA VAL A 276 18.45 -28.30 -4.14
C VAL A 276 18.45 -27.54 -2.82
N GLU A 277 19.47 -26.76 -2.57
CA GLU A 277 19.62 -25.99 -1.34
C GLU A 277 18.42 -25.08 -1.04
N TYR A 278 17.66 -24.70 -2.07
CA TYR A 278 16.47 -23.87 -1.99
C TYR A 278 15.42 -24.30 -3.01
N PRO A 279 14.34 -25.01 -2.64
CA PRO A 279 13.17 -25.13 -3.51
C PRO A 279 12.44 -23.78 -3.56
N ASN A 280 13.03 -22.82 -4.29
CA ASN A 280 12.58 -21.43 -4.22
C ASN A 280 11.20 -21.21 -4.84
N HIS A 281 10.74 -22.09 -5.74
CA HIS A 281 9.45 -21.93 -6.40
C HIS A 281 8.84 -23.30 -6.70
N LEU A 282 7.89 -23.72 -5.88
CA LEU A 282 7.05 -24.86 -6.16
C LEU A 282 5.68 -24.37 -6.63
N LEU A 283 5.26 -24.79 -7.81
CA LEU A 283 3.97 -24.47 -8.41
C LEU A 283 3.15 -25.76 -8.64
N TYR A 284 1.84 -25.64 -8.56
CA TYR A 284 0.97 -26.68 -9.06
C TYR A 284 0.49 -26.32 -10.47
N ASP A 285 0.94 -27.09 -11.47
CA ASP A 285 0.48 -26.96 -12.84
C ASP A 285 -0.85 -27.70 -13.02
N THR A 286 -1.91 -26.91 -13.10
CA THR A 286 -3.28 -27.39 -13.23
C THR A 286 -3.57 -28.10 -14.56
N LEU A 287 -2.81 -27.79 -15.61
CA LEU A 287 -3.00 -28.39 -16.94
C LEU A 287 -2.44 -29.81 -16.99
N SER A 288 -1.26 -30.01 -16.43
CA SER A 288 -0.59 -31.30 -16.43
C SER A 288 -0.76 -32.09 -15.14
N ASN A 289 -1.52 -31.58 -14.17
CA ASN A 289 -1.73 -32.18 -12.86
C ASN A 289 -0.42 -32.59 -12.18
N ALA A 290 0.53 -31.67 -12.18
CA ALA A 290 1.89 -31.93 -11.69
C ALA A 290 2.37 -30.78 -10.81
N LEU A 291 3.26 -31.08 -9.87
CA LEU A 291 4.02 -30.09 -9.13
C LEU A 291 5.29 -29.77 -9.93
N VAL A 292 5.61 -28.49 -10.08
CA VAL A 292 6.81 -28.03 -10.83
C VAL A 292 7.63 -27.16 -9.90
N SER A 293 8.90 -27.44 -9.77
CA SER A 293 9.87 -26.65 -9.03
C SER A 293 11.00 -26.20 -9.97
N TYR A 294 11.48 -24.97 -9.77
CA TYR A 294 12.63 -24.42 -10.47
C TYR A 294 13.71 -23.95 -9.51
N SER A 295 14.95 -24.36 -9.74
CA SER A 295 16.13 -23.88 -9.03
C SER A 295 16.90 -22.88 -9.90
N LEU A 296 16.94 -21.63 -9.46
CA LEU A 296 17.70 -20.56 -10.13
C LEU A 296 19.23 -20.81 -10.08
N THR A 297 19.72 -21.36 -8.98
CA THR A 297 21.17 -21.59 -8.78
C THR A 297 21.70 -22.71 -9.63
N GLU A 298 20.92 -23.78 -9.80
CA GLU A 298 21.35 -24.97 -10.54
C GLU A 298 20.81 -25.01 -11.98
N ASN A 299 19.88 -24.11 -12.33
CA ASN A 299 19.18 -24.11 -13.62
C ASN A 299 18.45 -25.44 -13.90
N ILE A 300 17.81 -25.98 -12.89
CA ILE A 300 17.09 -27.24 -12.94
C ILE A 300 15.59 -27.01 -12.81
N ILE A 301 14.80 -27.65 -13.66
CA ILE A 301 13.37 -27.82 -13.51
C ILE A 301 13.09 -29.25 -13.02
N SER A 302 12.41 -29.36 -11.89
CA SER A 302 11.93 -30.63 -11.35
C SER A 302 10.42 -30.69 -11.51
N ARG A 303 9.91 -31.77 -12.10
CA ARG A 303 8.50 -32.05 -12.25
C ARG A 303 8.12 -33.28 -11.46
N PHE A 304 7.13 -33.14 -10.57
CA PHE A 304 6.58 -34.23 -9.79
C PHE A 304 5.21 -34.60 -10.34
N SER A 305 5.06 -35.82 -10.82
CA SER A 305 3.80 -36.35 -11.32
C SER A 305 3.32 -37.50 -10.47
N PHE A 306 2.02 -37.56 -10.21
CA PHE A 306 1.40 -38.64 -9.48
C PHE A 306 0.85 -39.70 -10.45
N ALA A 307 1.39 -40.90 -10.40
CA ALA A 307 0.92 -42.05 -11.17
C ALA A 307 1.06 -43.33 -10.37
N ASP A 308 0.14 -44.26 -10.54
CA ASP A 308 0.11 -45.57 -9.88
C ASP A 308 0.26 -45.52 -8.35
N GLY A 309 -0.40 -44.51 -7.74
CA GLY A 309 -0.38 -44.30 -6.28
C GLY A 309 0.96 -43.76 -5.76
N LYS A 310 1.87 -43.28 -6.60
CA LYS A 310 3.20 -42.78 -6.22
C LYS A 310 3.54 -41.50 -6.95
N TRP A 311 4.31 -40.64 -6.28
CA TRP A 311 4.94 -39.48 -6.91
C TRP A 311 6.27 -39.88 -7.54
N SER A 312 6.49 -39.42 -8.75
CA SER A 312 7.77 -39.56 -9.46
C SER A 312 8.33 -38.16 -9.76
N ASN A 313 9.65 -38.03 -9.68
CA ASN A 313 10.36 -36.80 -10.00
C ASN A 313 11.11 -36.95 -11.34
N GLU A 314 10.88 -36.01 -12.25
CA GLU A 314 11.65 -35.84 -13.49
C GLU A 314 12.45 -34.53 -13.39
N VAL A 315 13.76 -34.60 -13.59
CA VAL A 315 14.66 -33.45 -13.51
C VAL A 315 15.17 -33.11 -14.88
N ARG A 316 15.09 -31.85 -15.30
CA ARG A 316 15.63 -31.33 -16.56
C ARG A 316 16.57 -30.16 -16.28
N ASN A 317 17.75 -30.22 -16.89
CA ASN A 317 18.69 -29.11 -16.89
C ASN A 317 18.29 -28.11 -18.01
N THR A 318 18.09 -26.85 -17.67
CA THR A 318 17.66 -25.80 -18.62
C THR A 318 18.82 -25.24 -19.46
N LYS A 319 20.06 -25.56 -19.11
CA LYS A 319 21.26 -25.15 -19.87
C LYS A 319 21.63 -26.11 -21.00
N GLU A 320 21.08 -27.32 -21.06
CA GLU A 320 21.30 -28.21 -22.16
C GLU A 320 20.38 -27.82 -23.33
N PRO A 321 20.93 -27.56 -24.54
CA PRO A 321 20.10 -27.36 -25.71
C PRO A 321 19.32 -28.65 -25.99
N ASN A 322 18.03 -28.50 -26.29
CA ASN A 322 17.22 -29.62 -26.77
C ASN A 322 17.89 -30.21 -28.01
N ASN A 323 18.49 -31.39 -27.89
CA ASN A 323 18.88 -32.21 -29.02
C ASN A 323 17.65 -32.93 -29.59
#